data_95c930ced7c972f731e4a2723382be4c
#
_entry.id   95c930ced7c972f731e4a2723382be4c
#
_cell.length_a   1.000
_cell.length_b   1.000
_cell.length_c   1.000
_cell.angle_alpha   90.00
_cell.angle_beta   90.00
_cell.angle_gamma   90.00
#
_symmetry.space_group_name_H-M   'P 1'
#
loop_
_entity.id
_entity.type
_entity.pdbx_description
1 polymer ?
#
loop_
_entity_poly.entity_id
_entity_poly.type
_entity_poly.pdbx_seq_one_letter_code
_entity_poly.pdbx_strand_id
1 'polypeptide(L)'
;MYTPHFSKIHNRFLLNGYFYSRDELKQVAYDFIKEGDQYEYFLGDFLLDWLDQSDSIYLKSSNNESENEKILFDKQSLVNSAISTGNFFGVSVGDSALHCLPANYIAGKMMLIRAMILGLEIDLISPSKNPFYKNQKTYDFVAMTPTQAFHSLSELRKVRKLIVGGAYVSAALQKALLNAKVNAFETYGMMETLSHIAVR
;
A
#
# COMPACT_ATOMS: atom_id res chain seq x y z
N MET A 1 -11.58 -15.18 14.29
CA MET A 1 -11.69 -13.76 13.87
C MET A 1 -12.42 -13.77 12.52
N TYR A 2 -13.42 -12.92 12.33
CA TYR A 2 -14.16 -12.86 11.06
C TYR A 2 -13.28 -12.28 9.96
N THR A 3 -13.10 -13.01 8.87
CA THR A 3 -12.37 -12.53 7.68
C THR A 3 -13.40 -12.07 6.66
N PRO A 4 -13.39 -10.79 6.24
CA PRO A 4 -14.32 -10.31 5.24
C PRO A 4 -14.04 -10.97 3.88
N HIS A 5 -15.07 -11.13 3.08
CA HIS A 5 -14.94 -11.56 1.69
C HIS A 5 -14.26 -10.46 0.87
N PHE A 6 -13.45 -10.83 -0.13
CA PHE A 6 -12.69 -9.89 -0.98
C PHE A 6 -13.56 -8.84 -1.67
N SER A 7 -14.83 -9.13 -1.92
CA SER A 7 -15.77 -8.19 -2.53
C SER A 7 -16.22 -7.06 -1.59
N LYS A 8 -15.90 -7.16 -0.29
CA LYS A 8 -16.31 -6.16 0.69
C LYS A 8 -15.29 -5.03 0.77
N ILE A 9 -15.80 -3.81 0.80
CA ILE A 9 -15.06 -2.61 1.16
C ILE A 9 -15.54 -2.22 2.55
N HIS A 10 -14.61 -1.94 3.45
CA HIS A 10 -14.95 -1.54 4.81
C HIS A 10 -15.68 -0.19 4.80
N ASN A 11 -16.74 -0.05 5.58
CA ASN A 11 -17.60 1.16 5.61
C ASN A 11 -16.90 2.41 6.19
N ARG A 12 -15.71 2.25 6.75
CA ARG A 12 -14.86 3.36 7.24
C ARG A 12 -13.71 3.67 6.30
N PHE A 13 -13.59 2.95 5.18
CA PHE A 13 -12.58 3.25 4.17
C PHE A 13 -12.83 4.62 3.55
N LEU A 14 -11.81 5.48 3.56
CA LEU A 14 -11.83 6.75 2.85
C LEU A 14 -10.66 6.83 1.87
N LEU A 15 -10.92 7.32 0.68
CA LEU A 15 -9.92 7.61 -0.35
C LEU A 15 -9.82 9.12 -0.53
N ASN A 16 -8.68 9.72 -0.22
CA ASN A 16 -8.49 11.18 -0.23
C ASN A 16 -9.56 11.94 0.57
N GLY A 17 -10.00 11.35 1.69
CA GLY A 17 -11.01 11.95 2.58
C GLY A 17 -12.47 11.70 2.17
N TYR A 18 -12.72 11.00 1.06
CA TYR A 18 -14.07 10.73 0.57
C TYR A 18 -14.44 9.26 0.72
N PHE A 19 -15.66 9.00 1.14
CA PHE A 19 -16.26 7.67 1.10
C PHE A 19 -16.79 7.36 -0.30
N TYR A 20 -16.56 6.13 -0.75
CA TYR A 20 -17.10 5.63 -2.02
C TYR A 20 -17.73 4.25 -1.79
N SER A 21 -18.93 4.06 -2.30
CA SER A 21 -19.47 2.71 -2.52
C SER A 21 -18.61 1.97 -3.55
N ARG A 22 -18.83 0.66 -3.68
CA ARG A 22 -18.08 -0.16 -4.66
C ARG A 22 -18.26 0.36 -6.11
N ASP A 23 -19.46 0.78 -6.48
CA ASP A 23 -19.72 1.25 -7.83
C ASP A 23 -19.16 2.65 -8.08
N GLU A 24 -19.24 3.55 -7.08
CA GLU A 24 -18.57 4.86 -7.16
C GLU A 24 -17.06 4.71 -7.23
N LEU A 25 -16.46 3.76 -6.51
CA LEU A 25 -15.02 3.50 -6.58
C LEU A 25 -14.59 2.97 -7.97
N LYS A 26 -15.47 2.21 -8.65
CA LYS A 26 -15.23 1.85 -10.07
C LYS A 26 -15.23 3.08 -10.97
N GLN A 27 -16.15 4.02 -10.74
CA GLN A 27 -16.17 5.28 -11.51
C GLN A 27 -14.88 6.07 -11.27
N VAL A 28 -14.45 6.22 -10.02
CA VAL A 28 -13.15 6.85 -9.69
C VAL A 28 -11.99 6.15 -10.40
N ALA A 29 -12.00 4.83 -10.48
CA ALA A 29 -10.98 4.06 -11.20
C ALA A 29 -10.98 4.37 -12.71
N TYR A 30 -12.14 4.51 -13.34
CA TYR A 30 -12.26 4.96 -14.74
C TYR A 30 -11.74 6.38 -14.93
N ASP A 31 -12.07 7.29 -14.02
CA ASP A 31 -11.62 8.67 -14.08
C ASP A 31 -10.09 8.77 -13.97
N PHE A 32 -9.48 7.98 -13.07
CA PHE A 32 -8.02 7.84 -12.96
C PHE A 32 -7.36 7.35 -14.25
N ILE A 33 -7.99 6.43 -14.98
CA ILE A 33 -7.45 5.92 -16.25
C ILE A 33 -7.58 6.95 -17.37
N LYS A 34 -8.69 7.71 -17.38
CA LYS A 34 -9.03 8.61 -18.51
C LYS A 34 -8.42 10.00 -18.37
N GLU A 35 -8.37 10.52 -17.17
CA GLU A 35 -8.10 11.93 -16.89
C GLU A 35 -6.99 12.13 -15.87
N GLY A 36 -6.60 11.06 -15.16
CA GLY A 36 -5.61 11.11 -14.10
C GLY A 36 -4.16 11.20 -14.60
N ASP A 37 -3.27 11.52 -13.68
CA ASP A 37 -1.83 11.46 -13.91
C ASP A 37 -1.36 10.00 -14.12
N GLN A 38 -0.13 9.83 -14.63
CA GLN A 38 0.43 8.50 -14.89
C GLN A 38 0.39 7.54 -13.69
N TYR A 39 0.58 8.05 -12.48
CA TYR A 39 0.50 7.21 -11.28
C TYR A 39 -0.93 6.78 -10.95
N GLU A 40 -1.92 7.63 -11.24
CA GLU A 40 -3.35 7.36 -11.06
C GLU A 40 -3.85 6.33 -12.07
N TYR A 41 -3.31 6.34 -13.29
CA TYR A 41 -3.60 5.30 -14.27
C TYR A 41 -3.36 3.89 -13.70
N PHE A 42 -2.22 3.65 -13.04
CA PHE A 42 -1.93 2.33 -12.44
C PHE A 42 -2.82 2.02 -11.23
N LEU A 43 -3.28 3.05 -10.51
CA LEU A 43 -4.26 2.89 -9.43
C LEU A 43 -5.63 2.49 -10.00
N GLY A 44 -6.08 3.17 -11.02
CA GLY A 44 -7.34 2.89 -11.71
C GLY A 44 -7.38 1.50 -12.33
N ASP A 45 -6.32 1.12 -13.07
CA ASP A 45 -6.17 -0.21 -13.67
C ASP A 45 -6.28 -1.31 -12.60
N PHE A 46 -5.53 -1.19 -11.51
CA PHE A 46 -5.61 -2.13 -10.40
C PHE A 46 -6.98 -2.14 -9.73
N LEU A 47 -7.61 -0.98 -9.50
CA LEU A 47 -8.92 -0.90 -8.85
C LEU A 47 -10.00 -1.57 -9.70
N LEU A 48 -9.98 -1.44 -11.03
CA LEU A 48 -10.94 -2.14 -11.90
C LEU A 48 -10.77 -3.66 -11.80
N ASP A 49 -9.52 -4.16 -11.84
CA ASP A 49 -9.23 -5.59 -11.67
C ASP A 49 -9.65 -6.10 -10.27
N TRP A 50 -9.44 -5.28 -9.23
CA TRP A 50 -9.85 -5.65 -7.86
C TRP A 50 -11.37 -5.67 -7.68
N LEU A 51 -12.06 -4.70 -8.31
CA LEU A 51 -13.49 -4.48 -8.14
C LEU A 51 -14.34 -5.26 -9.14
N ASP A 52 -13.77 -6.09 -10.00
CA ASP A 52 -14.54 -6.98 -10.86
C ASP A 52 -15.16 -8.14 -10.05
N GLN A 53 -15.89 -9.05 -10.71
CA GLN A 53 -16.55 -10.17 -10.07
C GLN A 53 -15.66 -11.42 -9.93
N SER A 54 -14.47 -11.41 -10.54
CA SER A 54 -13.53 -12.53 -10.46
C SER A 54 -13.03 -12.70 -9.02
N ASP A 55 -12.86 -13.94 -8.58
CA ASP A 55 -12.22 -14.30 -7.31
C ASP A 55 -10.69 -14.24 -7.37
N SER A 56 -10.15 -14.03 -8.56
CA SER A 56 -8.72 -14.04 -8.83
C SER A 56 -8.25 -12.78 -9.58
N ILE A 57 -6.96 -12.46 -9.48
CA ILE A 57 -6.34 -11.29 -10.08
C ILE A 57 -4.94 -11.63 -10.60
N TYR A 58 -4.60 -11.12 -11.79
CA TYR A 58 -3.25 -11.23 -12.33
C TYR A 58 -2.37 -10.08 -11.82
N LEU A 59 -1.22 -10.43 -11.23
CA LEU A 59 -0.21 -9.45 -10.83
C LEU A 59 1.08 -9.69 -11.61
N LYS A 60 1.76 -8.60 -11.99
CA LYS A 60 3.05 -8.68 -12.69
C LYS A 60 4.20 -8.81 -11.68
N SER A 61 5.15 -9.72 -11.99
CA SER A 61 6.40 -9.82 -11.24
C SER A 61 7.30 -8.61 -11.53
N SER A 62 7.92 -8.07 -10.47
CA SER A 62 8.90 -6.99 -10.59
C SER A 62 10.31 -7.47 -10.91
N ASN A 63 10.57 -8.78 -10.82
CA ASN A 63 11.90 -9.36 -10.82
C ASN A 63 12.33 -10.02 -12.14
N ASN A 64 11.43 -10.12 -13.11
CA ASN A 64 11.74 -10.75 -14.38
C ASN A 64 11.87 -9.71 -15.49
N GLU A 65 13.05 -9.67 -16.12
CA GLU A 65 13.34 -8.93 -17.36
C GLU A 65 12.50 -9.39 -18.55
N SER A 66 11.86 -10.57 -18.47
CA SER A 66 10.80 -10.98 -19.38
C SER A 66 9.50 -10.26 -19.02
N GLU A 67 9.15 -9.24 -19.75
CA GLU A 67 8.04 -8.28 -19.56
C GLU A 67 6.63 -8.89 -19.35
N ASN A 68 6.46 -10.21 -19.27
CA ASN A 68 5.16 -10.86 -19.40
C ASN A 68 4.80 -11.91 -18.34
N GLU A 69 5.59 -12.12 -17.31
CA GLU A 69 5.20 -13.12 -16.31
C GLU A 69 4.17 -12.53 -15.34
N LYS A 70 2.90 -12.87 -15.60
CA LYS A 70 1.78 -12.56 -14.71
C LYS A 70 1.48 -13.80 -13.87
N ILE A 71 1.44 -13.64 -12.56
CA ILE A 71 1.04 -14.69 -11.63
C ILE A 71 -0.41 -14.45 -11.25
N LEU A 72 -1.22 -15.52 -11.28
CA LEU A 72 -2.61 -15.49 -10.84
C LEU A 72 -2.68 -15.69 -9.33
N PHE A 73 -3.36 -14.79 -8.65
CA PHE A 73 -3.59 -14.84 -7.21
C PHE A 73 -5.08 -14.90 -6.89
N ASP A 74 -5.42 -15.69 -5.89
CA ASP A 74 -6.73 -15.64 -5.26
C ASP A 74 -6.88 -14.33 -4.44
N LYS A 75 -7.93 -13.57 -4.71
CA LYS A 75 -8.19 -12.29 -4.02
C LYS A 75 -8.41 -12.46 -2.52
N GLN A 76 -9.00 -13.58 -2.08
CA GLN A 76 -9.20 -13.85 -0.67
C GLN A 76 -7.87 -14.06 0.06
N SER A 77 -6.89 -14.66 -0.58
CA SER A 77 -5.53 -14.79 -0.03
C SER A 77 -4.86 -13.42 0.19
N LEU A 78 -5.07 -12.47 -0.71
CA LEU A 78 -4.60 -11.08 -0.56
C LEU A 78 -5.31 -10.36 0.60
N VAL A 79 -6.61 -10.61 0.80
CA VAL A 79 -7.36 -10.12 1.98
C VAL A 79 -6.78 -10.69 3.27
N ASN A 80 -6.52 -12.00 3.32
CA ASN A 80 -5.95 -12.65 4.50
C ASN A 80 -4.57 -12.05 4.85
N SER A 81 -3.75 -11.78 3.84
CA SER A 81 -2.45 -11.09 4.00
C SER A 81 -2.61 -9.66 4.54
N ALA A 82 -3.59 -8.91 4.04
CA ALA A 82 -3.90 -7.56 4.53
C ALA A 82 -4.29 -7.56 6.00
N ILE A 83 -5.16 -8.50 6.42
CA ILE A 83 -5.59 -8.66 7.82
C ILE A 83 -4.41 -9.06 8.71
N SER A 84 -3.58 -10.01 8.26
CA SER A 84 -2.40 -10.45 9.01
C SER A 84 -1.43 -9.28 9.24
N THR A 85 -1.21 -8.45 8.23
CA THR A 85 -0.41 -7.22 8.35
C THR A 85 -1.05 -6.24 9.34
N GLY A 86 -2.36 -6.00 9.24
CA GLY A 86 -3.08 -5.11 10.15
C GLY A 86 -2.97 -5.55 11.61
N ASN A 87 -3.17 -6.84 11.86
CA ASN A 87 -3.07 -7.43 13.21
C ASN A 87 -1.64 -7.35 13.75
N PHE A 88 -0.63 -7.70 12.95
CA PHE A 88 0.76 -7.69 13.38
C PHE A 88 1.24 -6.29 13.77
N PHE A 89 0.92 -5.30 12.93
CA PHE A 89 1.32 -3.91 13.18
C PHE A 89 0.32 -3.15 14.07
N GLY A 90 -0.77 -3.77 14.51
CA GLY A 90 -1.82 -3.12 15.31
C GLY A 90 -2.41 -1.91 14.59
N VAL A 91 -2.70 -2.07 13.30
CA VAL A 91 -3.40 -1.06 12.49
C VAL A 91 -4.89 -1.17 12.77
N SER A 92 -5.52 -0.03 13.05
CA SER A 92 -6.92 0.05 13.48
C SER A 92 -7.80 0.69 12.42
N VAL A 93 -9.10 0.41 12.50
CA VAL A 93 -10.11 1.07 11.65
C VAL A 93 -10.07 2.59 11.86
N GLY A 94 -10.04 3.34 10.78
CA GLY A 94 -9.93 4.81 10.79
C GLY A 94 -8.49 5.33 10.95
N ASP A 95 -7.48 4.44 11.08
CA ASP A 95 -6.08 4.89 11.02
C ASP A 95 -5.80 5.56 9.66
N SER A 96 -5.09 6.69 9.71
CA SER A 96 -4.66 7.41 8.51
C SER A 96 -3.47 6.73 7.84
N ALA A 97 -3.49 6.65 6.51
CA ALA A 97 -2.43 6.01 5.73
C ALA A 97 -2.01 6.88 4.54
N LEU A 98 -0.73 6.79 4.17
CA LEU A 98 -0.21 7.44 2.97
C LEU A 98 0.13 6.39 1.91
N HIS A 99 -0.46 6.53 0.73
CA HIS A 99 -0.11 5.77 -0.45
C HIS A 99 0.91 6.55 -1.29
N CYS A 100 2.17 6.15 -1.19
CA CYS A 100 3.29 6.80 -1.89
C CYS A 100 4.14 5.81 -2.72
N LEU A 101 3.67 4.57 -2.85
CA LEU A 101 4.30 3.52 -3.65
C LEU A 101 3.62 3.39 -5.01
N PRO A 102 4.36 3.09 -6.09
CA PRO A 102 3.73 2.87 -7.39
C PRO A 102 2.79 1.65 -7.38
N ALA A 103 1.57 1.81 -7.87
CA ALA A 103 0.56 0.74 -7.91
C ALA A 103 0.74 -0.28 -9.04
N ASN A 104 1.73 -0.10 -9.91
CA ASN A 104 2.18 -1.15 -10.84
C ASN A 104 2.96 -2.28 -10.14
N TYR A 105 3.40 -2.08 -8.87
CA TYR A 105 4.07 -3.08 -8.04
C TYR A 105 3.16 -3.60 -6.94
N ILE A 106 3.42 -4.84 -6.49
CA ILE A 106 2.63 -5.50 -5.44
C ILE A 106 2.54 -4.68 -4.14
N ALA A 107 3.61 -3.98 -3.76
CA ALA A 107 3.64 -3.19 -2.53
C ALA A 107 2.61 -2.03 -2.54
N GLY A 108 2.49 -1.31 -3.67
CA GLY A 108 1.46 -0.27 -3.84
C GLY A 108 0.06 -0.86 -3.84
N LYS A 109 -0.17 -1.96 -4.59
CA LYS A 109 -1.47 -2.66 -4.62
C LYS A 109 -1.89 -3.13 -3.23
N MET A 110 -0.97 -3.73 -2.46
CA MET A 110 -1.25 -4.19 -1.11
C MET A 110 -1.60 -3.05 -0.14
N MET A 111 -1.09 -1.85 -0.33
CA MET A 111 -1.51 -0.70 0.49
C MET A 111 -2.97 -0.32 0.23
N LEU A 112 -3.44 -0.36 -1.01
CA LEU A 112 -4.85 -0.14 -1.35
C LEU A 112 -5.75 -1.25 -0.79
N ILE A 113 -5.34 -2.52 -0.94
CA ILE A 113 -6.08 -3.65 -0.37
C ILE A 113 -6.20 -3.51 1.14
N ARG A 114 -5.09 -3.21 1.83
CA ARG A 114 -5.10 -2.95 3.28
C ARG A 114 -6.08 -1.84 3.64
N ALA A 115 -6.05 -0.72 2.92
CA ALA A 115 -6.95 0.40 3.20
C ALA A 115 -8.42 0.00 3.03
N MET A 116 -8.78 -0.65 1.93
CA MET A 116 -10.16 -1.09 1.67
C MET A 116 -10.66 -2.12 2.67
N ILE A 117 -9.80 -3.05 3.09
CA ILE A 117 -10.20 -4.17 3.97
C ILE A 117 -10.16 -3.77 5.44
N LEU A 118 -9.17 -3.01 5.87
CA LEU A 118 -8.99 -2.59 7.26
C LEU A 118 -9.76 -1.30 7.62
N GLY A 119 -10.33 -0.62 6.62
CA GLY A 119 -11.09 0.63 6.84
C GLY A 119 -10.19 1.81 7.17
N LEU A 120 -9.09 1.98 6.43
CA LEU A 120 -8.17 3.09 6.62
C LEU A 120 -8.63 4.34 5.87
N GLU A 121 -8.17 5.50 6.35
CA GLU A 121 -8.27 6.78 5.65
C GLU A 121 -6.98 7.00 4.85
N ILE A 122 -6.99 6.64 3.55
CA ILE A 122 -5.79 6.65 2.73
C ILE A 122 -5.74 7.89 1.82
N ASP A 123 -4.62 8.62 1.91
CA ASP A 123 -4.30 9.70 0.96
C ASP A 123 -3.40 9.16 -0.15
N LEU A 124 -3.72 9.47 -1.39
CA LEU A 124 -2.92 9.15 -2.57
C LEU A 124 -2.02 10.32 -2.92
N ILE A 125 -0.75 10.04 -3.18
CA ILE A 125 0.19 11.02 -3.73
C ILE A 125 1.01 10.39 -4.85
N SER A 126 1.51 11.23 -5.75
CA SER A 126 2.44 10.79 -6.79
C SER A 126 3.71 10.20 -6.14
N PRO A 127 4.12 8.97 -6.53
CA PRO A 127 5.36 8.38 -6.03
C PRO A 127 6.58 9.24 -6.32
N SER A 128 7.35 9.53 -5.29
CA SER A 128 8.56 10.35 -5.39
C SER A 128 9.62 9.85 -4.41
N LYS A 129 10.86 10.35 -4.53
CA LYS A 129 11.93 10.03 -3.59
C LYS A 129 11.66 10.56 -2.18
N ASN A 130 10.97 11.70 -2.06
CA ASN A 130 10.54 12.26 -0.78
C ASN A 130 9.02 12.46 -0.78
N PRO A 131 8.22 11.46 -0.36
CA PRO A 131 6.77 11.53 -0.31
C PRO A 131 6.23 12.61 0.64
N PHE A 132 7.03 13.06 1.60
CA PHE A 132 6.64 14.11 2.55
C PHE A 132 6.99 15.53 2.10
N TYR A 133 7.63 15.68 0.93
CA TYR A 133 7.90 17.00 0.40
C TYR A 133 6.59 17.79 0.23
N LYS A 134 6.47 18.93 0.92
CA LYS A 134 5.24 19.74 1.01
C LYS A 134 4.02 19.07 1.69
N ASN A 135 4.12 17.83 2.15
CA ASN A 135 3.05 17.18 2.90
C ASN A 135 3.25 17.41 4.40
N GLN A 136 2.29 18.11 5.03
CA GLN A 136 2.35 18.45 6.45
C GLN A 136 1.50 17.53 7.33
N LYS A 137 0.73 16.61 6.76
CA LYS A 137 -0.10 15.66 7.53
C LYS A 137 0.75 14.66 8.30
N THR A 138 0.19 14.16 9.38
CA THR A 138 0.70 13.00 10.13
C THR A 138 -0.09 11.77 9.72
N TYR A 139 0.56 10.60 9.75
CA TYR A 139 -0.06 9.33 9.35
C TYR A 139 0.20 8.24 10.38
N ASP A 140 -0.78 7.40 10.57
CA ASP A 140 -0.68 6.26 11.48
C ASP A 140 0.09 5.10 10.85
N PHE A 141 -0.05 4.88 9.55
CA PHE A 141 0.56 3.76 8.85
C PHE A 141 1.05 4.15 7.45
N VAL A 142 2.34 3.94 7.18
CA VAL A 142 2.97 4.22 5.89
C VAL A 142 3.88 3.08 5.47
N ALA A 143 3.88 2.76 4.18
CA ALA A 143 4.84 1.85 3.56
C ALA A 143 5.75 2.61 2.60
N MET A 144 7.06 2.36 2.69
CA MET A 144 8.07 3.03 1.86
C MET A 144 9.14 2.07 1.38
N THR A 145 9.79 2.45 0.27
CA THR A 145 11.08 1.88 -0.11
C THR A 145 12.20 2.45 0.78
N PRO A 146 13.36 1.78 0.89
CA PRO A 146 14.52 2.33 1.61
C PRO A 146 14.97 3.70 1.10
N THR A 147 14.88 3.93 -0.22
CA THR A 147 15.19 5.22 -0.84
C THR A 147 14.24 6.32 -0.37
N GLN A 148 12.94 6.05 -0.34
CA GLN A 148 11.94 7.01 0.16
C GLN A 148 12.16 7.32 1.64
N ALA A 149 12.38 6.29 2.47
CA ALA A 149 12.65 6.45 3.89
C ALA A 149 13.90 7.30 4.15
N PHE A 150 14.98 7.08 3.37
CA PHE A 150 16.21 7.85 3.48
C PHE A 150 16.01 9.34 3.17
N HIS A 151 15.30 9.65 2.09
CA HIS A 151 15.05 11.02 1.67
C HIS A 151 13.99 11.75 2.52
N SER A 152 13.23 11.03 3.32
CA SER A 152 12.17 11.57 4.19
C SER A 152 12.55 11.61 5.67
N LEU A 153 13.80 11.32 6.05
CA LEU A 153 14.22 11.12 7.44
C LEU A 153 13.78 12.24 8.40
N SER A 154 13.84 13.49 7.96
CA SER A 154 13.45 14.67 8.77
C SER A 154 11.95 14.73 9.05
N GLU A 155 11.13 14.14 8.17
CA GLU A 155 9.69 14.15 8.22
C GLU A 155 9.09 12.89 8.86
N LEU A 156 9.86 11.80 8.97
CA LEU A 156 9.34 10.49 9.43
C LEU A 156 8.79 10.49 10.87
N ARG A 157 9.11 11.50 11.68
CA ARG A 157 8.44 11.72 12.97
C ARG A 157 6.92 11.95 12.85
N LYS A 158 6.43 12.26 11.64
CA LYS A 158 5.02 12.39 11.32
C LYS A 158 4.34 11.03 11.09
N VAL A 159 5.07 9.93 11.16
CA VAL A 159 4.58 8.57 10.92
C VAL A 159 4.60 7.77 12.20
N ARG A 160 3.44 7.29 12.64
CA ARG A 160 3.31 6.47 13.84
C ARG A 160 3.90 5.06 13.65
N LYS A 161 3.69 4.45 12.49
CA LYS A 161 4.23 3.13 12.10
C LYS A 161 4.67 3.16 10.66
N LEU A 162 5.95 2.94 10.44
CA LEU A 162 6.57 2.89 9.12
C LEU A 162 7.00 1.45 8.81
N ILE A 163 6.58 0.90 7.69
CA ILE A 163 7.18 -0.31 7.13
C ILE A 163 8.11 0.06 5.96
N VAL A 164 9.31 -0.49 5.97
CA VAL A 164 10.33 -0.25 4.94
C VAL A 164 10.69 -1.59 4.30
N GLY A 165 10.49 -1.68 2.98
CA GLY A 165 10.73 -2.93 2.26
C GLY A 165 10.87 -2.75 0.75
N GLY A 166 10.85 -3.89 0.04
CA GLY A 166 10.99 -3.92 -1.42
C GLY A 166 12.43 -3.80 -1.92
N ALA A 167 13.41 -3.51 -1.05
CA ALA A 167 14.84 -3.51 -1.36
C ALA A 167 15.64 -3.64 -0.04
N TYR A 168 16.95 -3.84 -0.18
CA TYR A 168 17.87 -3.95 0.97
C TYR A 168 17.90 -2.66 1.79
N VAL A 169 17.73 -2.77 3.10
CA VAL A 169 17.87 -1.66 4.06
C VAL A 169 19.32 -1.63 4.58
N SER A 170 20.07 -0.61 4.20
CA SER A 170 21.47 -0.49 4.60
C SER A 170 21.63 -0.24 6.10
N ALA A 171 22.76 -0.68 6.69
CA ALA A 171 23.08 -0.41 8.09
C ALA A 171 23.08 1.11 8.40
N ALA A 172 23.47 1.94 7.43
CA ALA A 172 23.44 3.39 7.56
C ALA A 172 22.00 3.92 7.71
N LEU A 173 21.06 3.42 6.89
CA LEU A 173 19.65 3.79 7.01
C LEU A 173 19.04 3.28 8.32
N GLN A 174 19.32 2.04 8.72
CA GLN A 174 18.88 1.51 10.01
C GLN A 174 19.31 2.41 11.18
N LYS A 175 20.61 2.76 11.21
CA LYS A 175 21.15 3.67 12.23
C LYS A 175 20.48 5.06 12.18
N ALA A 176 20.20 5.59 10.99
CA ALA A 176 19.54 6.87 10.82
C ALA A 176 18.10 6.84 11.35
N LEU A 177 17.33 5.78 11.05
CA LEU A 177 15.96 5.60 11.55
C LEU A 177 15.91 5.47 13.07
N LEU A 178 16.85 4.71 13.67
CA LEU A 178 16.99 4.59 15.12
C LEU A 178 17.32 5.95 15.77
N ASN A 179 18.27 6.69 15.21
CA ASN A 179 18.64 8.02 15.72
C ASN A 179 17.49 9.02 15.62
N ALA A 180 16.70 8.95 14.57
CA ALA A 180 15.51 9.78 14.39
C ALA A 180 14.32 9.32 15.26
N LYS A 181 14.45 8.21 16.02
CA LYS A 181 13.41 7.62 16.87
C LYS A 181 12.14 7.31 16.10
N VAL A 182 12.28 6.89 14.85
CA VAL A 182 11.16 6.47 14.01
C VAL A 182 10.76 5.04 14.39
N ASN A 183 9.47 4.81 14.56
CA ASN A 183 8.93 3.46 14.76
C ASN A 183 8.84 2.75 13.41
N ALA A 184 9.99 2.30 12.92
CA ALA A 184 10.17 1.69 11.60
C ALA A 184 10.46 0.19 11.72
N PHE A 185 9.86 -0.58 10.84
CA PHE A 185 10.02 -2.00 10.70
C PHE A 185 10.54 -2.33 9.31
N GLU A 186 11.69 -2.99 9.24
CA GLU A 186 12.16 -3.56 7.98
C GLU A 186 11.35 -4.81 7.66
N THR A 187 10.79 -4.88 6.46
CA THR A 187 9.96 -6.00 6.02
C THR A 187 10.59 -6.68 4.82
N TYR A 188 10.57 -8.01 4.83
CA TYR A 188 10.95 -8.84 3.70
C TYR A 188 9.74 -9.61 3.19
N GLY A 189 9.55 -9.57 1.89
CA GLY A 189 8.49 -10.29 1.18
C GLY A 189 8.67 -10.12 -0.32
N MET A 190 8.01 -10.97 -1.05
CA MET A 190 7.98 -10.95 -2.50
C MET A 190 6.56 -11.26 -2.99
N MET A 191 6.35 -11.20 -4.29
CA MET A 191 5.03 -11.44 -4.86
C MET A 191 4.58 -12.89 -4.60
N GLU A 192 5.47 -13.84 -4.74
CA GLU A 192 5.23 -15.27 -4.53
C GLU A 192 4.81 -15.62 -3.10
N THR A 193 5.13 -14.74 -2.14
CA THR A 193 4.69 -14.84 -0.74
C THR A 193 3.48 -13.94 -0.42
N LEU A 194 2.87 -13.33 -1.42
CA LEU A 194 1.76 -12.36 -1.35
C LEU A 194 2.09 -11.06 -0.62
N SER A 195 2.99 -11.06 0.34
CA SER A 195 3.37 -9.91 1.15
C SER A 195 4.58 -10.26 2.02
N HIS A 196 4.58 -9.74 3.25
CA HIS A 196 5.66 -9.89 4.22
C HIS A 196 5.69 -11.31 4.81
N ILE A 197 6.87 -11.92 4.84
CA ILE A 197 7.15 -13.18 5.53
C ILE A 197 8.13 -13.01 6.70
N ALA A 198 8.83 -11.88 6.75
CA ALA A 198 9.72 -11.54 7.85
C ALA A 198 9.66 -10.06 8.16
N VAL A 199 9.82 -9.72 9.44
CA VAL A 199 9.84 -8.36 9.97
C VAL A 199 10.97 -8.24 10.99
N ARG A 200 11.72 -7.15 10.92
CA ARG A 200 12.77 -6.83 11.89
C ARG A 200 12.58 -5.41 12.40
#